data_54e2b3a82cfecd86bd809b45812cdb5f
#
_entry.id   54e2b3a82cfecd86bd809b45812cdb5f
#
_cell.length_a   1.000
_cell.length_b   1.000
_cell.length_c   1.000
_cell.angle_alpha   90.00
_cell.angle_beta   90.00
_cell.angle_gamma   90.00
#
_symmetry.space_group_name_H-M   'P 1'
#
loop_
_entity.id
_entity.type
_entity.pdbx_description
1 polymer ?
#
loop_
_entity_poly.entity_id
_entity_poly.type
_entity_poly.pdbx_seq_one_letter_code
_entity_poly.pdbx_strand_id
1 'polypeptide(L)'
;IMSPWNYPFLLTIEPLVDAIAAGNTVILKPSAYSPATSEVIRLLIHECFDEKYVATVTGGRAQNTHLLSLHFDYIFFTGSQSVGKEVMRKASEHLTPVTLELGGKSPCIVDKTANLRLAAKRIVFGKFLNCGQTCVAPDYIYCDPEIKEALVAELRRQITRQYGKEPLKNRNYGKIINEKHFDRINSLIDPAKTVCGGGSN
;
A
#
# COMPACT_ATOMS: atom_id res chain seq x y z
N ILE A 1 7.19 -11.49 10.16
CA ILE A 1 6.38 -10.43 9.53
C ILE A 1 7.22 -9.73 8.47
N MET A 2 6.78 -9.78 7.20
CA MET A 2 7.43 -9.10 6.08
C MET A 2 6.51 -7.97 5.61
N SER A 3 6.93 -6.72 5.83
CA SER A 3 6.06 -5.55 5.65
C SER A 3 6.43 -4.70 4.43
N PRO A 4 5.45 -3.95 3.87
CA PRO A 4 5.58 -3.20 2.64
C PRO A 4 6.16 -1.79 2.87
N TRP A 5 6.33 -1.05 1.78
CA TRP A 5 6.88 0.30 1.76
C TRP A 5 5.83 1.42 1.79
N ASN A 6 4.57 1.12 1.50
CA ASN A 6 3.54 2.15 1.30
C ASN A 6 3.01 2.77 2.61
N TYR A 7 2.91 1.98 3.67
CA TYR A 7 2.66 2.40 5.05
C TYR A 7 3.63 1.65 5.98
N PRO A 8 4.93 1.92 5.88
CA PRO A 8 5.96 1.03 6.42
C PRO A 8 5.92 0.90 7.95
N PHE A 9 5.60 1.96 8.68
CA PHE A 9 5.46 1.88 10.13
C PHE A 9 4.19 1.14 10.53
N LEU A 10 3.04 1.58 10.06
CA LEU A 10 1.75 0.99 10.42
C LEU A 10 1.70 -0.51 10.12
N LEU A 11 2.02 -0.89 8.87
CA LEU A 11 1.94 -2.30 8.43
C LEU A 11 3.09 -3.18 8.92
N THR A 12 4.02 -2.63 9.70
CA THR A 12 4.99 -3.42 10.48
C THR A 12 4.54 -3.58 11.91
N ILE A 13 4.05 -2.51 12.54
CA ILE A 13 3.75 -2.48 13.97
C ILE A 13 2.40 -3.13 14.28
N GLU A 14 1.38 -2.90 13.45
CA GLU A 14 0.04 -3.47 13.67
C GLU A 14 0.07 -5.01 13.78
N PRO A 15 0.60 -5.77 12.79
CA PRO A 15 0.71 -7.21 12.93
C PRO A 15 1.72 -7.66 14.02
N LEU A 16 2.69 -6.83 14.38
CA LEU A 16 3.57 -7.11 15.52
C LEU A 16 2.80 -7.10 16.84
N VAL A 17 1.91 -6.11 17.03
CA VAL A 17 1.06 -6.01 18.24
C VAL A 17 0.21 -7.27 18.39
N ASP A 18 -0.43 -7.72 17.31
CA ASP A 18 -1.25 -8.92 17.32
C ASP A 18 -0.43 -10.19 17.61
N ALA A 19 0.76 -10.30 17.01
CA ALA A 19 1.65 -11.43 17.23
C ALA A 19 2.14 -11.51 18.69
N ILE A 20 2.52 -10.36 19.28
CA ILE A 20 2.94 -10.29 20.69
C ILE A 20 1.76 -10.60 21.61
N ALA A 21 0.58 -10.06 21.34
CA ALA A 21 -0.62 -10.31 22.13
C ALA A 21 -1.00 -11.80 22.16
N ALA A 22 -0.70 -12.51 21.07
CA ALA A 22 -0.88 -13.97 20.96
C ALA A 22 0.28 -14.79 21.55
N GLY A 23 1.32 -14.15 22.14
CA GLY A 23 2.44 -14.82 22.79
C GLY A 23 3.55 -15.30 21.86
N ASN A 24 3.64 -14.80 20.63
CA ASN A 24 4.66 -15.20 19.68
C ASN A 24 5.96 -14.41 19.85
N THR A 25 7.08 -15.04 19.52
CA THR A 25 8.33 -14.35 19.18
C THR A 25 8.28 -13.92 17.70
N VAL A 26 8.92 -12.80 17.35
CA VAL A 26 8.74 -12.21 16.03
C VAL A 26 10.06 -11.79 15.37
N ILE A 27 10.23 -12.12 14.11
CA ILE A 27 11.21 -11.50 13.23
C ILE A 27 10.48 -10.52 12.30
N LEU A 28 10.89 -9.25 12.36
CA LEU A 28 10.40 -8.19 11.48
C LEU A 28 11.35 -8.01 10.30
N LYS A 29 10.78 -7.93 9.10
CA LYS A 29 11.51 -7.61 7.87
C LYS A 29 10.86 -6.43 7.16
N PRO A 30 11.17 -5.18 7.58
CA PRO A 30 10.67 -3.98 6.92
C PRO A 30 11.18 -3.85 5.48
N SER A 31 10.48 -3.08 4.66
CA SER A 31 10.81 -2.93 3.25
C SER A 31 12.11 -2.16 3.00
N ALA A 32 12.94 -2.66 2.10
CA ALA A 32 14.13 -1.94 1.63
C ALA A 32 13.80 -0.68 0.79
N TYR A 33 12.57 -0.54 0.31
CA TYR A 33 12.14 0.64 -0.46
C TYR A 33 11.79 1.85 0.43
N SER A 34 11.71 1.67 1.75
CA SER A 34 11.56 2.72 2.75
C SER A 34 12.70 2.68 3.78
N PRO A 35 13.99 2.88 3.36
CA PRO A 35 15.15 2.57 4.19
C PRO A 35 15.21 3.39 5.48
N ALA A 36 14.90 4.68 5.43
CA ALA A 36 14.89 5.55 6.61
C ALA A 36 13.88 5.09 7.66
N THR A 37 12.64 4.76 7.24
CA THR A 37 11.61 4.25 8.16
C THR A 37 11.99 2.87 8.70
N SER A 38 12.57 2.01 7.86
CA SER A 38 13.01 0.67 8.26
C SER A 38 14.11 0.74 9.33
N GLU A 39 15.01 1.70 9.22
CA GLU A 39 16.03 1.93 10.23
C GLU A 39 15.46 2.46 11.55
N VAL A 40 14.51 3.39 11.49
CA VAL A 40 13.81 3.89 12.69
C VAL A 40 13.05 2.74 13.38
N ILE A 41 12.38 1.88 12.62
CA ILE A 41 11.73 0.68 13.18
C ILE A 41 12.75 -0.22 13.86
N ARG A 42 13.90 -0.48 13.23
CA ARG A 42 14.95 -1.31 13.81
C ARG A 42 15.46 -0.77 15.14
N LEU A 43 15.74 0.54 15.20
CA LEU A 43 16.18 1.21 16.42
C LEU A 43 15.12 1.15 17.52
N LEU A 44 13.87 1.44 17.19
CA LEU A 44 12.74 1.40 18.12
C LEU A 44 12.56 0.00 18.72
N ILE A 45 12.59 -1.03 17.87
CA ILE A 45 12.44 -2.42 18.33
C ILE A 45 13.59 -2.84 19.23
N HIS A 46 14.82 -2.50 18.86
CA HIS A 46 16.00 -2.79 19.66
C HIS A 46 15.97 -2.09 21.05
N GLU A 47 15.38 -0.90 21.13
CA GLU A 47 15.23 -0.18 22.38
C GLU A 47 14.13 -0.78 23.28
N CYS A 48 13.04 -1.28 22.66
CA CYS A 48 11.86 -1.73 23.39
C CYS A 48 11.86 -3.21 23.76
N PHE A 49 12.58 -4.06 23.03
CA PHE A 49 12.50 -5.52 23.17
C PHE A 49 13.87 -6.19 23.18
N ASP A 50 13.99 -7.28 23.94
CA ASP A 50 15.10 -8.22 23.80
C ASP A 50 15.06 -8.86 22.41
N GLU A 51 16.22 -8.94 21.74
CA GLU A 51 16.35 -9.51 20.39
C GLU A 51 15.87 -10.96 20.30
N LYS A 52 15.93 -11.72 21.42
CA LYS A 52 15.40 -13.09 21.51
C LYS A 52 13.87 -13.12 21.41
N TYR A 53 13.22 -12.01 21.70
CA TYR A 53 11.76 -11.90 21.67
C TYR A 53 11.26 -11.26 20.37
N VAL A 54 11.81 -10.08 20.03
CA VAL A 54 11.50 -9.39 18.77
C VAL A 54 12.78 -8.92 18.10
N ALA A 55 13.09 -9.47 16.94
CA ALA A 55 14.25 -9.09 16.15
C ALA A 55 13.86 -8.35 14.87
N THR A 56 14.72 -7.46 14.38
CA THR A 56 14.52 -6.78 13.09
C THR A 56 15.65 -7.07 12.14
N VAL A 57 15.33 -7.59 10.96
CA VAL A 57 16.27 -7.82 9.85
C VAL A 57 16.02 -6.78 8.78
N THR A 58 16.97 -5.88 8.54
CA THR A 58 16.93 -4.92 7.42
C THR A 58 17.61 -5.50 6.19
N GLY A 59 17.37 -4.89 5.01
CA GLY A 59 18.01 -5.30 3.76
C GLY A 59 16.99 -5.65 2.66
N GLY A 60 17.53 -6.11 1.53
CA GLY A 60 16.78 -6.29 0.29
C GLY A 60 16.43 -7.74 -0.03
N ARG A 61 16.55 -8.06 -1.34
CA ARG A 61 16.15 -9.38 -1.86
C ARG A 61 16.93 -10.54 -1.25
N ALA A 62 18.24 -10.37 -1.03
CA ALA A 62 19.06 -11.42 -0.46
C ALA A 62 18.60 -11.84 0.94
N GLN A 63 18.29 -10.85 1.80
CA GLN A 63 17.76 -11.09 3.14
C GLN A 63 16.37 -11.72 3.10
N ASN A 64 15.49 -11.27 2.18
CA ASN A 64 14.19 -11.91 2.00
C ASN A 64 14.32 -13.38 1.62
N THR A 65 15.17 -13.70 0.64
CA THR A 65 15.40 -15.07 0.18
C THR A 65 15.95 -15.93 1.30
N HIS A 66 16.92 -15.41 2.08
CA HIS A 66 17.47 -16.12 3.23
C HIS A 66 16.42 -16.39 4.30
N LEU A 67 15.65 -15.37 4.71
CA LEU A 67 14.58 -15.58 5.70
C LEU A 67 13.56 -16.61 5.23
N LEU A 68 13.14 -16.56 3.97
CA LEU A 68 12.17 -17.51 3.42
C LEU A 68 12.73 -18.95 3.25
N SER A 69 14.02 -19.16 3.42
CA SER A 69 14.62 -20.50 3.48
C SER A 69 14.67 -21.09 4.89
N LEU A 70 14.34 -20.29 5.91
CA LEU A 70 14.27 -20.75 7.29
C LEU A 70 12.88 -21.32 7.62
N HIS A 71 12.83 -22.18 8.63
CA HIS A 71 11.58 -22.70 9.16
C HIS A 71 10.97 -21.70 10.15
N PHE A 72 9.73 -21.32 9.89
CA PHE A 72 8.89 -20.51 10.78
C PHE A 72 7.59 -21.25 11.08
N ASP A 73 6.99 -20.98 12.25
CA ASP A 73 5.67 -21.49 12.60
C ASP A 73 4.57 -20.75 11.83
N TYR A 74 4.83 -19.50 11.44
CA TYR A 74 3.88 -18.65 10.71
C TYR A 74 4.59 -17.53 9.93
N ILE A 75 4.09 -17.17 8.76
CA ILE A 75 4.57 -16.03 7.98
C ILE A 75 3.41 -15.08 7.68
N PHE A 76 3.52 -13.84 8.15
CA PHE A 76 2.64 -12.74 7.78
C PHE A 76 3.36 -11.86 6.74
N PHE A 77 2.78 -11.74 5.56
CA PHE A 77 3.36 -10.98 4.45
C PHE A 77 2.38 -9.96 3.91
N THR A 78 2.81 -8.71 3.74
CA THR A 78 2.09 -7.67 3.02
C THR A 78 2.92 -7.16 1.85
N GLY A 79 2.37 -7.19 0.62
CA GLY A 79 3.07 -6.73 -0.56
C GLY A 79 2.43 -7.10 -1.89
N SER A 80 3.24 -7.31 -2.93
CA SER A 80 2.73 -7.64 -4.27
C SER A 80 2.32 -9.11 -4.39
N GLN A 81 1.37 -9.38 -5.29
CA GLN A 81 0.96 -10.76 -5.61
C GLN A 81 2.13 -11.65 -6.06
N SER A 82 3.07 -11.11 -6.83
CA SER A 82 4.23 -11.88 -7.31
C SER A 82 5.13 -12.35 -6.17
N VAL A 83 5.38 -11.47 -5.19
CA VAL A 83 6.17 -11.83 -4.00
C VAL A 83 5.35 -12.70 -3.05
N GLY A 84 4.05 -12.47 -2.90
CA GLY A 84 3.16 -13.33 -2.11
C GLY A 84 3.16 -14.80 -2.61
N LYS A 85 3.15 -15.00 -3.93
CA LYS A 85 3.30 -16.34 -4.51
C LYS A 85 4.67 -16.97 -4.19
N GLU A 86 5.74 -16.19 -4.16
CA GLU A 86 7.06 -16.65 -3.75
C GLU A 86 7.10 -17.05 -2.27
N VAL A 87 6.51 -16.23 -1.41
CA VAL A 87 6.36 -16.51 0.03
C VAL A 87 5.61 -17.83 0.25
N MET A 88 4.44 -17.97 -0.38
CA MET A 88 3.62 -19.19 -0.27
C MET A 88 4.36 -20.44 -0.74
N ARG A 89 5.06 -20.35 -1.89
CA ARG A 89 5.84 -21.49 -2.41
C ARG A 89 6.97 -21.87 -1.46
N LYS A 90 7.68 -20.89 -0.87
CA LYS A 90 8.73 -21.16 0.08
C LYS A 90 8.21 -21.69 1.42
N ALA A 91 7.14 -21.13 1.92
CA ALA A 91 6.48 -21.62 3.14
C ALA A 91 6.01 -23.09 3.00
N SER A 92 5.56 -23.50 1.82
CA SER A 92 5.14 -24.89 1.57
C SER A 92 6.24 -25.95 1.72
N GLU A 93 7.51 -25.57 1.60
CA GLU A 93 8.66 -26.46 1.82
C GLU A 93 8.70 -26.95 3.28
N HIS A 94 8.13 -26.17 4.21
CA HIS A 94 8.05 -26.49 5.64
C HIS A 94 6.64 -26.66 6.16
N LEU A 95 5.63 -26.65 5.30
CA LEU A 95 4.19 -26.64 5.65
C LEU A 95 3.82 -25.44 6.56
N THR A 96 4.57 -24.34 6.47
CA THR A 96 4.34 -23.13 7.26
C THR A 96 3.07 -22.43 6.77
N PRO A 97 2.08 -22.18 7.63
CA PRO A 97 0.91 -21.39 7.27
C PRO A 97 1.29 -19.94 7.00
N VAL A 98 0.55 -19.30 6.06
CA VAL A 98 0.82 -17.91 5.64
C VAL A 98 -0.46 -17.08 5.65
N THR A 99 -0.36 -15.82 6.06
CA THR A 99 -1.32 -14.77 5.72
C THR A 99 -0.68 -13.85 4.69
N LEU A 100 -1.39 -13.63 3.59
CA LEU A 100 -0.94 -12.80 2.49
C LEU A 100 -1.89 -11.60 2.33
N GLU A 101 -1.44 -10.43 2.74
CA GLU A 101 -2.08 -9.15 2.48
C GLU A 101 -1.50 -8.56 1.18
N LEU A 102 -2.34 -8.47 0.16
CA LEU A 102 -1.90 -8.14 -1.20
C LEU A 102 -2.54 -6.86 -1.73
N GLY A 103 -2.35 -6.58 -3.01
CA GLY A 103 -3.00 -5.45 -3.65
C GLY A 103 -4.51 -5.65 -3.82
N GLY A 104 -5.21 -4.55 -4.09
CA GLY A 104 -6.66 -4.55 -4.26
C GLY A 104 -7.10 -3.91 -5.58
N LYS A 105 -8.36 -4.21 -5.94
CA LYS A 105 -9.14 -3.60 -7.02
C LYS A 105 -10.49 -3.19 -6.45
N SER A 106 -10.45 -2.30 -5.43
CA SER A 106 -11.60 -1.93 -4.63
C SER A 106 -12.63 -1.12 -5.43
N PRO A 107 -13.85 -1.62 -5.66
CA PRO A 107 -14.91 -0.88 -6.32
C PRO A 107 -15.44 0.24 -5.43
N CYS A 108 -15.79 1.37 -6.03
CA CYS A 108 -16.52 2.43 -5.40
C CYS A 108 -17.88 2.58 -6.10
N ILE A 109 -18.96 2.31 -5.39
CA ILE A 109 -20.31 2.34 -5.95
C ILE A 109 -20.98 3.67 -5.56
N VAL A 110 -21.48 4.41 -6.56
CA VAL A 110 -22.16 5.69 -6.37
C VAL A 110 -23.50 5.65 -7.11
N ASP A 111 -24.58 5.46 -6.37
CA ASP A 111 -25.92 5.48 -6.93
C ASP A 111 -26.51 6.89 -7.01
N LYS A 112 -27.66 7.04 -7.67
CA LYS A 112 -28.32 8.34 -7.89
C LYS A 112 -28.82 9.03 -6.61
N THR A 113 -28.92 8.31 -5.48
CA THR A 113 -29.34 8.90 -4.19
C THR A 113 -28.15 9.51 -3.42
N ALA A 114 -26.92 9.29 -3.90
CA ALA A 114 -25.72 9.73 -3.23
C ALA A 114 -25.56 11.26 -3.21
N ASN A 115 -25.07 11.80 -2.10
CA ASN A 115 -24.56 13.17 -2.07
C ASN A 115 -23.26 13.28 -2.85
N LEU A 116 -23.30 13.70 -4.11
CA LEU A 116 -22.18 13.69 -5.04
C LEU A 116 -20.99 14.50 -4.53
N ARG A 117 -21.22 15.64 -3.85
CA ARG A 117 -20.15 16.47 -3.29
C ARG A 117 -19.39 15.71 -2.18
N LEU A 118 -20.12 15.03 -1.31
CA LEU A 118 -19.51 14.24 -0.22
C LEU A 118 -18.82 12.99 -0.77
N ALA A 119 -19.46 12.29 -1.71
CA ALA A 119 -18.91 11.13 -2.40
C ALA A 119 -17.59 11.49 -3.08
N ALA A 120 -17.56 12.51 -3.93
CA ALA A 120 -16.36 12.97 -4.62
C ALA A 120 -15.25 13.41 -3.65
N LYS A 121 -15.60 14.11 -2.54
CA LYS A 121 -14.64 14.50 -1.52
C LYS A 121 -13.94 13.27 -0.90
N ARG A 122 -14.70 12.24 -0.55
CA ARG A 122 -14.18 10.99 0.04
C ARG A 122 -13.38 10.17 -0.96
N ILE A 123 -13.86 10.05 -2.20
CA ILE A 123 -13.17 9.33 -3.28
C ILE A 123 -11.82 9.98 -3.56
N VAL A 124 -11.78 11.30 -3.75
CA VAL A 124 -10.53 12.03 -4.00
C VAL A 124 -9.58 11.88 -2.83
N PHE A 125 -10.03 12.02 -1.59
CA PHE A 125 -9.19 11.78 -0.43
C PHE A 125 -8.61 10.36 -0.42
N GLY A 126 -9.48 9.34 -0.53
CA GLY A 126 -9.06 7.94 -0.44
C GLY A 126 -8.16 7.50 -1.60
N LYS A 127 -8.37 8.07 -2.81
CA LYS A 127 -7.55 7.72 -3.99
C LYS A 127 -6.23 8.48 -4.05
N PHE A 128 -6.18 9.73 -3.60
CA PHE A 128 -4.97 10.56 -3.70
C PHE A 128 -4.08 10.47 -2.45
N LEU A 129 -4.59 9.94 -1.34
CA LEU A 129 -3.78 9.63 -0.17
C LEU A 129 -2.61 8.72 -0.58
N ASN A 130 -1.40 9.05 -0.14
CA ASN A 130 -0.16 8.34 -0.50
C ASN A 130 0.02 8.14 -2.02
N CYS A 131 -0.44 9.10 -2.83
CA CYS A 131 -0.42 9.05 -4.29
C CYS A 131 -1.14 7.80 -4.87
N GLY A 132 -2.17 7.31 -4.19
CA GLY A 132 -2.94 6.13 -4.60
C GLY A 132 -2.27 4.77 -4.32
N GLN A 133 -1.10 4.76 -3.68
CA GLN A 133 -0.33 3.56 -3.37
C GLN A 133 -0.86 2.86 -2.12
N THR A 134 -2.15 2.50 -2.14
CA THR A 134 -2.92 1.95 -1.02
C THR A 134 -3.75 0.77 -1.50
N CYS A 135 -3.61 -0.37 -0.85
CA CYS A 135 -4.31 -1.62 -1.21
C CYS A 135 -5.84 -1.47 -1.18
N VAL A 136 -6.38 -0.66 -0.27
CA VAL A 136 -7.81 -0.42 -0.08
C VAL A 136 -8.30 0.89 -0.73
N ALA A 137 -7.47 1.59 -1.53
CA ALA A 137 -7.90 2.80 -2.22
C ALA A 137 -9.05 2.51 -3.20
N PRO A 138 -10.00 3.44 -3.39
CA PRO A 138 -10.94 3.36 -4.48
C PRO A 138 -10.19 3.19 -5.81
N ASP A 139 -10.42 2.07 -6.50
CA ASP A 139 -9.69 1.78 -7.74
C ASP A 139 -10.47 2.17 -8.96
N TYR A 140 -11.75 1.82 -9.01
CA TYR A 140 -12.67 2.20 -10.07
C TYR A 140 -14.03 2.56 -9.49
N ILE A 141 -14.79 3.37 -10.24
CA ILE A 141 -16.08 3.86 -9.80
C ILE A 141 -17.18 3.27 -10.69
N TYR A 142 -18.14 2.57 -10.07
CA TYR A 142 -19.43 2.28 -10.67
C TYR A 142 -20.41 3.36 -10.25
N CYS A 143 -20.89 4.16 -11.20
CA CYS A 143 -21.92 5.16 -10.93
C CYS A 143 -23.14 4.95 -11.82
N ASP A 144 -24.29 5.38 -11.34
CA ASP A 144 -25.50 5.48 -12.15
C ASP A 144 -25.22 6.37 -13.37
N PRO A 145 -25.63 5.98 -14.59
CA PRO A 145 -25.40 6.76 -15.80
C PRO A 145 -25.95 8.19 -15.72
N GLU A 146 -27.09 8.39 -15.05
CA GLU A 146 -27.75 9.70 -14.90
C GLU A 146 -26.88 10.72 -14.14
N ILE A 147 -26.02 10.27 -13.23
CA ILE A 147 -25.17 11.14 -12.39
C ILE A 147 -23.72 11.22 -12.85
N LYS A 148 -23.33 10.49 -13.88
CA LYS A 148 -21.92 10.34 -14.30
C LYS A 148 -21.24 11.69 -14.55
N GLU A 149 -21.83 12.55 -15.37
CA GLU A 149 -21.23 13.84 -15.73
C GLU A 149 -21.13 14.78 -14.51
N ALA A 150 -22.16 14.81 -13.66
CA ALA A 150 -22.16 15.58 -12.42
C ALA A 150 -21.11 15.08 -11.44
N LEU A 151 -20.94 13.76 -11.31
CA LEU A 151 -19.91 13.16 -10.47
C LEU A 151 -18.49 13.48 -10.97
N VAL A 152 -18.25 13.40 -12.30
CA VAL A 152 -16.95 13.75 -12.90
C VAL A 152 -16.62 15.22 -12.64
N ALA A 153 -17.59 16.13 -12.84
CA ALA A 153 -17.41 17.56 -12.56
C ALA A 153 -17.06 17.79 -11.07
N GLU A 154 -17.73 17.10 -10.17
CA GLU A 154 -17.49 17.23 -8.74
C GLU A 154 -16.12 16.62 -8.33
N LEU A 155 -15.70 15.49 -8.91
CA LEU A 155 -14.38 14.93 -8.70
C LEU A 155 -13.28 15.92 -9.11
N ARG A 156 -13.38 16.55 -10.28
CA ARG A 156 -12.44 17.58 -10.75
C ARG A 156 -12.40 18.77 -9.79
N ARG A 157 -13.56 19.21 -9.31
CA ARG A 157 -13.64 20.30 -8.33
C ARG A 157 -12.94 19.93 -7.01
N GLN A 158 -13.14 18.71 -6.52
CA GLN A 158 -12.52 18.25 -5.28
C GLN A 158 -11.01 18.06 -5.42
N ILE A 159 -10.51 17.58 -6.56
CA ILE A 159 -9.07 17.51 -6.86
C ILE A 159 -8.46 18.91 -6.79
N THR A 160 -9.06 19.88 -7.50
CA THR A 160 -8.58 21.26 -7.47
C THR A 160 -8.62 21.86 -6.06
N ARG A 161 -9.67 21.56 -5.28
CA ARG A 161 -9.80 22.05 -3.90
C ARG A 161 -8.74 21.50 -2.96
N GLN A 162 -8.40 20.22 -3.08
CA GLN A 162 -7.48 19.53 -2.15
C GLN A 162 -6.01 19.71 -2.56
N TYR A 163 -5.73 19.76 -3.86
CA TYR A 163 -4.35 19.74 -4.38
C TYR A 163 -3.98 20.99 -5.22
N GLY A 164 -4.93 21.89 -5.47
CA GLY A 164 -4.72 23.10 -6.28
C GLY A 164 -4.92 22.84 -7.78
N LYS A 165 -4.71 23.88 -8.57
CA LYS A 165 -4.83 23.83 -10.04
C LYS A 165 -3.72 23.01 -10.69
N GLU A 166 -2.57 22.91 -10.04
CA GLU A 166 -1.37 22.19 -10.50
C GLU A 166 -0.94 21.15 -9.43
N PRO A 167 -1.62 20.00 -9.34
CA PRO A 167 -1.35 18.99 -8.32
C PRO A 167 0.12 18.52 -8.29
N LEU A 168 0.78 18.44 -9.45
CA LEU A 168 2.18 18.01 -9.56
C LEU A 168 3.16 18.98 -8.88
N LYS A 169 2.78 20.24 -8.69
CA LYS A 169 3.56 21.24 -7.95
C LYS A 169 3.23 21.30 -6.46
N ASN A 170 2.19 20.60 -6.03
CA ASN A 170 1.76 20.59 -4.63
C ASN A 170 2.69 19.70 -3.79
N ARG A 171 3.37 20.29 -2.81
CA ARG A 171 4.29 19.57 -1.90
C ARG A 171 3.61 18.55 -1.00
N ASN A 172 2.29 18.68 -0.79
CA ASN A 172 1.49 17.72 0.00
C ASN A 172 0.96 16.56 -0.84
N TYR A 173 1.17 16.59 -2.17
CA TYR A 173 0.86 15.45 -3.02
C TYR A 173 2.09 14.54 -3.10
N GLY A 174 1.92 13.29 -2.68
CA GLY A 174 3.02 12.33 -2.65
C GLY A 174 3.58 12.00 -4.03
N LYS A 175 4.65 11.22 -4.03
CA LYS A 175 5.29 10.71 -5.26
C LYS A 175 5.19 9.19 -5.31
N ILE A 176 5.28 8.63 -6.52
CA ILE A 176 5.43 7.19 -6.70
C ILE A 176 6.79 6.77 -6.15
N ILE A 177 6.82 5.64 -5.45
CA ILE A 177 7.95 5.20 -4.62
C ILE A 177 9.28 5.07 -5.39
N ASN A 178 9.24 4.71 -6.66
CA ASN A 178 10.40 4.58 -7.52
C ASN A 178 10.03 4.61 -9.00
N GLU A 179 11.03 4.81 -9.86
CA GLU A 179 10.91 4.91 -11.31
C GLU A 179 10.24 3.68 -11.92
N LYS A 180 10.62 2.47 -11.52
CA LYS A 180 10.01 1.23 -12.00
C LYS A 180 8.49 1.20 -11.82
N HIS A 181 7.99 1.65 -10.67
CA HIS A 181 6.55 1.72 -10.42
C HIS A 181 5.90 2.90 -11.14
N PHE A 182 6.60 4.01 -11.28
CA PHE A 182 6.17 5.16 -12.07
C PHE A 182 5.93 4.77 -13.53
N ASP A 183 6.91 4.15 -14.19
CA ASP A 183 6.82 3.70 -15.59
C ASP A 183 5.68 2.70 -15.77
N ARG A 184 5.57 1.73 -14.85
CA ARG A 184 4.48 0.75 -14.88
C ARG A 184 3.10 1.42 -14.81
N ILE A 185 2.93 2.44 -13.99
CA ILE A 185 1.65 3.14 -13.84
C ILE A 185 1.37 4.00 -15.07
N ASN A 186 2.36 4.73 -15.57
CA ASN A 186 2.24 5.53 -16.77
C ASN A 186 1.86 4.67 -18.00
N SER A 187 2.41 3.48 -18.12
CA SER A 187 2.08 2.57 -19.22
C SER A 187 0.63 2.06 -19.21
N LEU A 188 -0.10 2.23 -18.12
CA LEU A 188 -1.53 1.87 -18.02
C LEU A 188 -2.47 2.99 -18.47
N ILE A 189 -1.96 4.21 -18.66
CA ILE A 189 -2.77 5.35 -19.08
C ILE A 189 -3.02 5.26 -20.58
N ASP A 190 -4.27 5.17 -20.98
CA ASP A 190 -4.72 5.21 -22.37
C ASP A 190 -5.23 6.63 -22.68
N PRO A 191 -4.50 7.42 -23.50
CA PRO A 191 -4.92 8.78 -23.83
C PRO A 191 -6.31 8.87 -24.47
N ALA A 192 -6.71 7.85 -25.25
CA ALA A 192 -8.02 7.82 -25.91
C ALA A 192 -9.19 7.65 -24.93
N LYS A 193 -8.91 7.14 -23.72
CA LYS A 193 -9.89 6.94 -22.64
C LYS A 193 -9.77 7.97 -21.52
N THR A 194 -8.79 8.87 -21.62
CA THR A 194 -8.53 9.87 -20.57
C THR A 194 -9.47 11.07 -20.72
N VAL A 195 -10.37 11.24 -19.74
CA VAL A 195 -11.31 12.38 -19.71
C VAL A 195 -10.63 13.65 -19.17
N CYS A 196 -9.74 13.48 -18.17
CA CYS A 196 -8.93 14.57 -17.61
C CYS A 196 -7.76 14.01 -16.80
N GLY A 197 -6.70 14.81 -16.64
CA GLY A 197 -5.50 14.40 -15.92
C GLY A 197 -4.58 13.52 -16.76
N GLY A 198 -3.88 12.57 -16.13
CA GLY A 198 -2.95 11.66 -16.80
C GLY A 198 -1.58 12.27 -17.06
N GLY A 199 -1.33 13.51 -16.65
CA GLY A 199 0.00 14.12 -16.72
C GLY A 199 0.95 13.59 -15.64
N SER A 200 2.24 13.55 -15.96
CA SER A 200 3.30 13.09 -15.05
C SER A 200 4.56 13.94 -15.22
N ASN A 201 5.43 13.98 -14.21
CA ASN A 201 6.74 14.66 -14.21
C ASN A 201 7.76 13.89 -13.35
#